data_25becbf6b8d9661c4b315bd5043f299f
#
_entry.id   25becbf6b8d9661c4b315bd5043f299f
#
_cell.length_a   1.000
_cell.length_b   1.000
_cell.length_c   1.000
_cell.angle_alpha   90.00
_cell.angle_beta   90.00
_cell.angle_gamma   90.00
#
_symmetry.space_group_name_H-M   'P 1'
#
loop_
_entity.id
_entity.type
_entity.pdbx_description
1 polymer ?
#
loop_
_entity_poly.entity_id
_entity_poly.type
_entity_poly.pdbx_seq_one_letter_code
_entity_poly.pdbx_strand_id
1 'polypeptide(L)'
;MKPPSTRVIFLAAYITITGSIWTASECWEKGLAKRLSEPYISPGGCYRVELFKPFWVLPMMFHTMPDPNEGVPREWLPWWGYPAFFRLYDHRTGELISETEIHDLESAGGPMSWGGGSGMVYAGMIPIGPNVPDCMGDRPTARGAPQK
;
A
#
# COMPACT_ATOMS: atom_id res chain seq x y z
N MET A 1 -16.22 -43.94 -15.78
CA MET A 1 -15.55 -43.15 -14.72
C MET A 1 -16.42 -43.23 -13.46
N LYS A 2 -15.82 -43.65 -12.31
CA LYS A 2 -16.57 -43.64 -11.04
C LYS A 2 -16.83 -42.17 -10.61
N PRO A 3 -18.05 -41.81 -10.20
CA PRO A 3 -18.32 -40.45 -9.67
C PRO A 3 -17.46 -40.21 -8.42
N PRO A 4 -17.00 -38.97 -8.22
CA PRO A 4 -16.24 -38.63 -7.03
C PRO A 4 -17.05 -38.86 -5.78
N SER A 5 -16.39 -39.30 -4.69
CA SER A 5 -17.09 -39.52 -3.43
C SER A 5 -17.61 -38.18 -2.88
N THR A 6 -18.73 -38.23 -2.15
CA THR A 6 -19.34 -37.04 -1.52
C THR A 6 -18.31 -36.22 -0.71
N ARG A 7 -17.39 -36.91 -0.02
CA ARG A 7 -16.30 -36.25 0.74
C ARG A 7 -15.38 -35.41 -0.15
N VAL A 8 -15.03 -35.91 -1.33
CA VAL A 8 -14.19 -35.18 -2.31
C VAL A 8 -14.92 -33.96 -2.83
N ILE A 9 -16.22 -34.05 -3.09
CA ILE A 9 -17.03 -32.92 -3.52
C ILE A 9 -17.08 -31.82 -2.45
N PHE A 10 -17.32 -32.19 -1.19
CA PHE A 10 -17.32 -31.22 -0.09
C PHE A 10 -15.96 -30.58 0.12
N LEU A 11 -14.88 -31.34 0.05
CA LEU A 11 -13.53 -30.79 0.17
C LEU A 11 -13.20 -29.83 -0.97
N ALA A 12 -13.53 -30.19 -2.20
CA ALA A 12 -13.33 -29.31 -3.36
C ALA A 12 -14.16 -28.02 -3.23
N ALA A 13 -15.43 -28.12 -2.83
CA ALA A 13 -16.27 -26.94 -2.60
C ALA A 13 -15.71 -26.03 -1.49
N TYR A 14 -15.26 -26.61 -0.39
CA TYR A 14 -14.62 -25.85 0.70
C TYR A 14 -13.38 -25.11 0.24
N ILE A 15 -12.46 -25.78 -0.45
CA ILE A 15 -11.23 -25.17 -0.98
C ILE A 15 -11.56 -24.05 -1.98
N THR A 16 -12.55 -24.27 -2.85
CA THR A 16 -12.94 -23.26 -3.84
C THR A 16 -13.55 -22.04 -3.17
N ILE A 17 -14.41 -22.20 -2.20
CA ILE A 17 -15.07 -21.08 -1.49
C ILE A 17 -14.04 -20.29 -0.70
N THR A 18 -13.20 -20.97 0.10
CA THR A 18 -12.18 -20.28 0.90
C THR A 18 -11.15 -19.58 0.04
N GLY A 19 -10.68 -20.21 -1.05
CA GLY A 19 -9.77 -19.60 -2.01
C GLY A 19 -10.37 -18.39 -2.72
N SER A 20 -11.66 -18.45 -3.08
CA SER A 20 -12.36 -17.32 -3.71
C SER A 20 -12.50 -16.13 -2.77
N ILE A 21 -12.83 -16.36 -1.50
CA ILE A 21 -12.93 -15.30 -0.48
C ILE A 21 -11.57 -14.67 -0.24
N TRP A 22 -10.51 -15.47 -0.15
CA TRP A 22 -9.14 -14.96 0.01
C TRP A 22 -8.73 -14.09 -1.16
N THR A 23 -8.89 -14.60 -2.39
CA THR A 23 -8.57 -13.85 -3.61
C THR A 23 -9.38 -12.56 -3.73
N ALA A 24 -10.66 -12.59 -3.38
CA ALA A 24 -11.50 -11.40 -3.37
C ALA A 24 -11.01 -10.37 -2.35
N SER A 25 -10.57 -10.80 -1.16
CA SER A 25 -9.99 -9.91 -0.15
C SER A 25 -8.75 -9.19 -0.68
N GLU A 26 -7.82 -9.91 -1.29
CA GLU A 26 -6.61 -9.33 -1.87
C GLU A 26 -6.89 -8.38 -3.04
N CYS A 27 -7.80 -8.76 -3.96
CA CYS A 27 -8.12 -7.94 -5.14
C CYS A 27 -8.88 -6.65 -4.79
N TRP A 28 -9.75 -6.69 -3.77
CA TRP A 28 -10.63 -5.57 -3.44
C TRP A 28 -10.09 -4.66 -2.34
N GLU A 29 -9.07 -5.08 -1.60
CA GLU A 29 -8.54 -4.32 -0.47
C GLU A 29 -8.14 -2.89 -0.82
N LYS A 30 -7.52 -2.69 -1.98
CA LYS A 30 -7.12 -1.38 -2.48
C LYS A 30 -8.11 -0.78 -3.46
N GLY A 31 -8.80 -1.62 -4.25
CA GLY A 31 -9.77 -1.18 -5.23
C GLY A 31 -11.03 -0.54 -4.63
N LEU A 32 -11.48 -1.04 -3.49
CA LEU A 32 -12.63 -0.53 -2.75
C LEU A 32 -12.24 0.29 -1.50
N ALA A 33 -10.98 0.69 -1.41
CA ALA A 33 -10.45 1.44 -0.29
C ALA A 33 -11.12 2.82 -0.15
N LYS A 34 -11.37 3.23 1.09
CA LYS A 34 -11.96 4.53 1.40
C LYS A 34 -10.86 5.55 1.74
N ARG A 35 -10.90 6.73 1.12
CA ARG A 35 -10.04 7.84 1.51
C ARG A 35 -10.35 8.30 2.94
N LEU A 36 -9.31 8.47 3.74
CA LEU A 36 -9.40 8.75 5.18
C LEU A 36 -9.31 10.23 5.51
N SER A 37 -8.51 10.99 4.75
CA SER A 37 -8.21 12.40 5.05
C SER A 37 -8.21 13.26 3.80
N GLU A 38 -8.12 14.56 3.99
CA GLU A 38 -7.79 15.50 2.92
C GLU A 38 -6.41 15.14 2.33
N PRO A 39 -6.21 15.40 1.03
CA PRO A 39 -4.93 15.12 0.39
C PRO A 39 -3.81 15.99 0.96
N TYR A 40 -2.64 15.41 1.12
CA TYR A 40 -1.42 16.14 1.41
C TYR A 40 -0.84 16.67 0.08
N ILE A 41 -0.72 17.99 -0.05
CA ILE A 41 -0.15 18.64 -1.24
C ILE A 41 1.30 18.99 -0.96
N SER A 42 2.19 18.73 -1.92
CA SER A 42 3.60 19.11 -1.81
C SER A 42 3.79 20.62 -1.78
N PRO A 43 4.88 21.13 -1.21
CA PRO A 43 5.13 22.57 -1.11
C PRO A 43 5.13 23.30 -2.46
N GLY A 44 5.56 22.64 -3.54
CA GLY A 44 5.53 23.19 -4.90
C GLY A 44 4.18 23.01 -5.61
N GLY A 45 3.25 22.27 -5.02
CA GLY A 45 1.93 22.00 -5.59
C GLY A 45 1.91 20.96 -6.70
N CYS A 46 3.01 20.23 -6.92
CA CYS A 46 3.12 19.26 -8.03
C CYS A 46 2.68 17.87 -7.69
N TYR A 47 2.74 17.50 -6.43
CA TYR A 47 2.37 16.16 -5.96
C TYR A 47 1.24 16.21 -4.96
N ARG A 48 0.50 15.13 -4.95
CA ARG A 48 -0.59 14.90 -4.03
C ARG A 48 -0.46 13.48 -3.46
N VAL A 49 -0.43 13.38 -2.14
CA VAL A 49 -0.51 12.09 -1.43
C VAL A 49 -1.88 11.97 -0.80
N GLU A 50 -2.53 10.87 -1.06
CA GLU A 50 -3.82 10.53 -0.47
C GLU A 50 -3.66 9.29 0.41
N LEU A 51 -4.35 9.31 1.56
CA LEU A 51 -4.37 8.23 2.53
C LEU A 51 -5.66 7.44 2.42
N PHE A 52 -5.53 6.11 2.34
CA PHE A 52 -6.67 5.19 2.18
C PHE A 52 -6.70 4.13 3.27
N LYS A 53 -7.91 3.79 3.71
CA LYS A 53 -8.17 2.61 4.52
C LYS A 53 -8.48 1.43 3.60
N PRO A 54 -7.79 0.29 3.75
CA PRO A 54 -8.07 -0.88 2.92
C PRO A 54 -9.47 -1.42 3.19
N PHE A 55 -10.07 -2.02 2.18
CA PHE A 55 -11.31 -2.77 2.31
C PHE A 55 -10.96 -4.26 2.44
N TRP A 56 -11.11 -4.79 3.63
CA TRP A 56 -10.85 -6.20 3.90
C TRP A 56 -12.14 -7.00 4.06
N VAL A 57 -12.26 -8.08 3.28
CA VAL A 57 -13.34 -9.06 3.38
C VAL A 57 -13.09 -10.01 4.56
N LEU A 58 -11.83 -10.40 4.75
CA LEU A 58 -11.40 -11.19 5.89
C LEU A 58 -11.06 -10.29 7.08
N PRO A 59 -11.19 -10.80 8.33
CA PRO A 59 -10.69 -10.08 9.50
C PRO A 59 -9.22 -9.67 9.35
N MET A 60 -8.86 -8.50 9.88
CA MET A 60 -7.53 -7.89 9.72
C MET A 60 -6.37 -8.81 10.16
N MET A 61 -6.58 -9.65 11.15
CA MET A 61 -5.58 -10.61 11.64
C MET A 61 -5.11 -11.64 10.59
N PHE A 62 -5.86 -11.84 9.50
CA PHE A 62 -5.46 -12.74 8.42
C PHE A 62 -4.63 -12.08 7.32
N HIS A 63 -4.37 -10.77 7.44
CA HIS A 63 -3.50 -10.03 6.53
C HIS A 63 -2.14 -9.84 7.16
N THR A 64 -1.07 -10.21 6.44
CA THR A 64 0.30 -10.06 6.92
C THR A 64 0.70 -8.59 7.00
N MET A 65 1.40 -8.22 8.05
CA MET A 65 1.91 -6.86 8.23
C MET A 65 3.35 -6.76 7.69
N PRO A 66 3.61 -5.90 6.69
CA PRO A 66 4.98 -5.63 6.26
C PRO A 66 5.66 -4.70 7.27
N ASP A 67 6.91 -4.99 7.61
CA ASP A 67 7.77 -4.03 8.31
C ASP A 67 8.32 -3.04 7.27
N PRO A 68 8.30 -1.71 7.53
CA PRO A 68 8.88 -0.73 6.62
C PRO A 68 10.41 -0.82 6.51
N ASN A 69 11.08 -1.52 7.43
CA ASN A 69 12.50 -1.80 7.34
C ASN A 69 12.77 -2.99 6.43
N GLU A 70 13.57 -2.79 5.40
CA GLU A 70 13.96 -3.86 4.50
C GLU A 70 14.68 -4.99 5.25
N GLY A 71 14.31 -6.23 4.93
CA GLY A 71 14.94 -7.43 5.49
C GLY A 71 14.31 -7.99 6.75
N VAL A 72 13.31 -7.33 7.32
CA VAL A 72 12.52 -7.87 8.43
C VAL A 72 11.40 -8.75 7.86
N PRO A 73 11.22 -9.98 8.35
CA PRO A 73 10.13 -10.85 7.91
C PRO A 73 8.76 -10.24 8.21
N ARG A 74 7.80 -10.49 7.33
CA ARG A 74 6.41 -10.07 7.55
C ARG A 74 5.83 -10.75 8.78
N GLU A 75 5.12 -10.01 9.60
CA GLU A 75 4.41 -10.55 10.75
C GLU A 75 3.15 -11.28 10.30
N TRP A 76 2.97 -12.52 10.80
CA TRP A 76 1.79 -13.35 10.57
C TRP A 76 0.84 -13.23 11.76
N LEU A 77 -0.47 -13.09 11.48
CA LEU A 77 -1.51 -12.84 12.48
C LEU A 77 -1.23 -11.59 13.34
N PRO A 78 -0.87 -10.46 12.72
CA PRO A 78 -0.47 -9.27 13.44
C PRO A 78 -1.65 -8.61 14.13
N TRP A 79 -1.33 -7.81 15.12
CA TRP A 79 -2.26 -6.89 15.74
C TRP A 79 -2.17 -5.53 15.05
N TRP A 80 -3.13 -5.23 14.18
CA TRP A 80 -3.19 -3.97 13.47
C TRP A 80 -3.80 -2.87 14.34
N GLY A 81 -3.09 -1.77 14.54
CA GLY A 81 -3.62 -0.57 15.19
C GLY A 81 -4.40 0.30 14.21
N TYR A 82 -3.75 0.73 13.14
CA TYR A 82 -4.34 1.61 12.14
C TYR A 82 -3.88 1.25 10.72
N PRO A 83 -4.50 0.23 10.09
CA PRO A 83 -4.12 -0.20 8.74
C PRO A 83 -4.49 0.85 7.69
N ALA A 84 -3.50 1.27 6.90
CA ALA A 84 -3.70 2.21 5.82
C ALA A 84 -2.59 2.12 4.76
N PHE A 85 -2.79 2.75 3.62
CA PHE A 85 -1.82 2.86 2.57
C PHE A 85 -1.91 4.21 1.87
N PHE A 86 -0.85 4.59 1.17
CA PHE A 86 -0.74 5.87 0.49
C PHE A 86 -0.74 5.69 -1.02
N ARG A 87 -1.31 6.67 -1.72
CA ARG A 87 -1.19 6.86 -3.16
C ARG A 87 -0.57 8.20 -3.44
N LEU A 88 0.48 8.20 -4.25
CA LEU A 88 1.15 9.40 -4.73
C LEU A 88 0.68 9.68 -6.16
N TYR A 89 0.19 10.89 -6.38
CA TYR A 89 -0.26 11.37 -7.68
C TYR A 89 0.54 12.60 -8.14
N ASP A 90 0.71 12.75 -9.45
CA ASP A 90 0.96 14.07 -10.01
C ASP A 90 -0.29 14.91 -9.83
N HIS A 91 -0.17 16.02 -9.11
CA HIS A 91 -1.31 16.86 -8.78
C HIS A 91 -1.89 17.60 -10.00
N ARG A 92 -1.06 17.84 -11.03
CA ARG A 92 -1.44 18.57 -12.25
C ARG A 92 -2.20 17.68 -13.24
N THR A 93 -1.75 16.44 -13.39
CA THR A 93 -2.32 15.49 -14.38
C THR A 93 -3.31 14.54 -13.73
N GLY A 94 -3.25 14.33 -12.43
CA GLY A 94 -4.03 13.32 -11.71
C GLY A 94 -3.50 11.89 -11.90
N GLU A 95 -2.35 11.72 -12.54
CA GLU A 95 -1.74 10.41 -12.79
C GLU A 95 -1.23 9.80 -11.50
N LEU A 96 -1.51 8.52 -11.29
CA LEU A 96 -0.97 7.74 -10.17
C LEU A 96 0.51 7.41 -10.45
N ILE A 97 1.40 7.90 -9.58
CA ILE A 97 2.84 7.67 -9.69
C ILE A 97 3.25 6.42 -8.93
N SER A 98 2.73 6.24 -7.72
CA SER A 98 3.03 5.08 -6.88
C SER A 98 1.94 4.82 -5.84
N GLU A 99 1.93 3.59 -5.36
CA GLU A 99 1.05 3.13 -4.29
C GLU A 99 1.87 2.28 -3.32
N THR A 100 1.71 2.49 -2.02
CA THR A 100 2.43 1.71 -0.99
C THR A 100 1.75 0.36 -0.74
N GLU A 101 2.44 -0.52 -0.05
CA GLU A 101 1.80 -1.61 0.68
C GLU A 101 0.93 -1.04 1.81
N ILE A 102 0.08 -1.90 2.39
CA ILE A 102 -0.70 -1.54 3.57
C ILE A 102 0.22 -1.66 4.78
N HIS A 103 0.36 -0.58 5.54
CA HIS A 103 1.16 -0.51 6.75
C HIS A 103 0.29 -0.19 7.95
N ASP A 104 0.77 -0.52 9.13
CA ASP A 104 0.18 -0.03 10.36
C ASP A 104 0.73 1.37 10.67
N LEU A 105 -0.12 2.38 10.55
CA LEU A 105 0.29 3.77 10.80
C LEU A 105 0.51 4.09 12.27
N GLU A 106 0.03 3.27 13.19
CA GLU A 106 0.33 3.44 14.62
C GLU A 106 1.81 3.18 14.90
N SER A 107 2.39 2.20 14.22
CA SER A 107 3.80 1.82 14.41
C SER A 107 4.76 2.50 13.42
N ALA A 108 4.37 2.69 12.17
CA ALA A 108 5.24 3.13 11.09
C ALA A 108 4.92 4.53 10.54
N GLY A 109 3.76 5.07 10.86
CA GLY A 109 3.30 6.38 10.38
C GLY A 109 4.08 7.56 10.98
N GLY A 110 3.94 8.72 10.35
CA GLY A 110 4.59 9.95 10.81
C GLY A 110 4.35 11.13 9.86
N PRO A 111 5.05 12.23 10.07
CA PRO A 111 4.89 13.43 9.24
C PRO A 111 5.32 13.16 7.80
N MET A 112 4.69 13.89 6.88
CA MET A 112 5.07 13.87 5.46
C MET A 112 6.42 14.54 5.23
N SER A 113 7.27 13.89 4.45
CA SER A 113 8.56 14.42 3.98
C SER A 113 8.62 14.39 2.47
N TRP A 114 8.91 15.54 1.85
CA TRP A 114 8.85 15.75 0.41
C TRP A 114 10.25 15.76 -0.22
N GLY A 115 10.92 14.64 -0.16
CA GLY A 115 12.11 14.44 -0.97
C GLY A 115 13.40 15.06 -0.49
N GLY A 116 13.48 15.77 0.59
CA GLY A 116 14.69 16.36 1.21
C GLY A 116 16.01 15.87 0.59
N GLY A 117 16.88 15.21 1.19
CA GLY A 117 18.13 14.70 0.61
C GLY A 117 18.02 13.34 -0.10
N SER A 118 16.90 12.61 0.09
CA SER A 118 16.76 11.24 -0.40
C SER A 118 16.10 11.12 -1.78
N GLY A 119 15.41 12.17 -2.24
CA GLY A 119 14.64 12.13 -3.48
C GLY A 119 13.42 11.21 -3.44
N MET A 120 12.97 10.88 -2.25
CA MET A 120 11.78 10.06 -2.00
C MET A 120 10.80 10.82 -1.13
N VAL A 121 9.50 10.56 -1.34
CA VAL A 121 8.43 11.02 -0.47
C VAL A 121 8.19 9.98 0.61
N TYR A 122 8.12 10.42 1.87
CA TYR A 122 7.90 9.54 3.03
C TYR A 122 6.74 10.02 3.87
N ALA A 123 6.08 9.09 4.55
CA ALA A 123 5.24 9.34 5.71
C ALA A 123 5.82 8.58 6.91
N GLY A 124 6.50 9.29 7.81
CA GLY A 124 7.27 8.64 8.87
C GLY A 124 8.36 7.74 8.30
N MET A 125 8.27 6.43 8.56
CA MET A 125 9.20 5.42 8.03
C MET A 125 8.76 4.82 6.68
N ILE A 126 7.55 5.11 6.21
CA ILE A 126 6.97 4.49 5.02
C ILE A 126 7.43 5.24 3.76
N PRO A 127 8.17 4.60 2.85
CA PRO A 127 8.50 5.18 1.56
C PRO A 127 7.27 5.15 0.64
N ILE A 128 6.83 6.31 0.18
CA ILE A 128 5.63 6.41 -0.66
C ILE A 128 5.99 6.34 -2.14
N GLY A 129 7.04 7.02 -2.54
CA GLY A 129 7.46 7.00 -3.94
C GLY A 129 8.45 8.09 -4.28
N PRO A 130 8.88 8.11 -5.57
CA PRO A 130 9.88 9.07 -6.02
C PRO A 130 9.30 10.48 -6.07
N ASN A 131 10.17 11.44 -5.79
CA ASN A 131 9.91 12.83 -6.08
C ASN A 131 10.29 13.10 -7.55
N VAL A 132 9.35 13.47 -8.40
CA VAL A 132 9.53 13.58 -9.87
C VAL A 132 10.04 14.97 -10.28
N PRO A 133 10.85 15.10 -11.38
CA PRO A 133 11.77 16.21 -11.61
C PRO A 133 11.24 17.60 -11.94
N ASP A 134 9.99 17.92 -11.92
CA ASP A 134 9.52 19.17 -12.53
C ASP A 134 8.93 20.21 -11.59
N CYS A 135 9.08 20.05 -10.29
CA CYS A 135 8.47 20.96 -9.34
C CYS A 135 9.50 21.83 -8.62
N MET A 136 9.40 23.14 -8.77
CA MET A 136 10.23 24.07 -8.02
C MET A 136 9.92 23.97 -6.53
N GLY A 137 10.91 23.51 -5.75
CA GLY A 137 10.76 23.30 -4.31
C GLY A 137 10.75 21.83 -3.89
N ASP A 138 10.21 20.95 -4.70
CA ASP A 138 10.27 19.51 -4.54
C ASP A 138 11.45 19.02 -5.39
N ARG A 139 12.63 18.87 -4.82
CA ARG A 139 13.82 18.47 -5.56
C ARG A 139 13.87 16.97 -5.76
N PRO A 140 13.65 16.46 -6.98
CA PRO A 140 13.80 15.06 -7.26
C PRO A 140 15.26 14.66 -7.32
N THR A 141 15.55 13.49 -6.85
CA THR A 141 16.78 12.81 -7.27
C THR A 141 16.52 12.21 -8.65
N ALA A 142 17.31 12.60 -9.63
CA ALA A 142 17.24 11.98 -10.95
C ALA A 142 17.43 10.46 -10.78
N ARG A 143 16.41 9.68 -11.06
CA ARG A 143 16.53 8.22 -11.13
C ARG A 143 17.56 7.91 -12.23
N GLY A 144 18.70 7.35 -11.85
CA GLY A 144 19.62 6.72 -12.79
C GLY A 144 20.74 7.60 -13.35
N ALA A 145 21.17 8.64 -12.68
CA ALA A 145 22.52 9.12 -12.94
C ALA A 145 23.51 8.05 -12.43
N PRO A 146 24.26 7.35 -13.30
CA PRO A 146 25.28 6.45 -12.83
C PRO A 146 26.27 7.26 -12.03
N GLN A 147 26.45 6.91 -10.77
CA GLN A 147 27.54 7.47 -9.98
C GLN A 147 28.85 7.05 -10.67
N LYS A 148 29.55 8.03 -11.22
CA LYS A 148 30.91 7.88 -11.70
C LYS A 148 31.89 7.84 -10.53
#